data_260d1d804b1cb179062a6df1bdff2db3
#
_entry.id   260d1d804b1cb179062a6df1bdff2db3
#
_cell.length_a   1.000
_cell.length_b   1.000
_cell.length_c   1.000
_cell.angle_alpha   90.00
_cell.angle_beta   90.00
_cell.angle_gamma   90.00
#
_symmetry.space_group_name_H-M   'P 1'
#
loop_
_entity.id
_entity.type
_entity.pdbx_description
1 polymer ?
#
loop_
_entity_poly.entity_id
_entity_poly.type
_entity_poly.pdbx_seq_one_letter_code
_entity_poly.pdbx_strand_id
1 'polypeptide(L)'
;MRALAQKAKSDPALQAVIQATLRLWRRHHLSYDQTRYVAKSVRRALALERPKVRTRVIERLSREDERRLIDTAYRLPGTRGLLIKTLLQTGARVSEFAAIEVEDCFFDEPMILIRKAKGGKHRYVPILPELAQELRTHLRQRRRGYLFETNRHTAFSPRRLQQRVKETAALAGITKRVSPHILRHSVATTLLEQRMPLEQIQQFLGHAQLDTTQIYATATSAMIKKSYQQALSREPGVLTQGC
;
A
#
# COMPACT_ATOMS: atom_id res chain seq x y z
N MET A 1 2.98 16.83 -11.99
CA MET A 1 2.09 17.81 -11.32
C MET A 1 2.85 18.95 -10.63
N ARG A 2 3.93 18.75 -9.86
CA ARG A 2 4.68 19.84 -9.19
C ARG A 2 5.25 20.88 -10.17
N ALA A 3 5.83 20.48 -11.30
CA ALA A 3 6.40 21.39 -12.30
C ALA A 3 5.33 22.26 -13.00
N LEU A 4 4.16 21.72 -13.31
CA LEU A 4 3.03 22.47 -13.87
C LEU A 4 2.45 23.46 -12.85
N ALA A 5 2.34 23.06 -11.58
CA ALA A 5 1.89 23.95 -10.51
C ALA A 5 2.88 25.09 -10.25
N GLN A 6 4.17 24.85 -10.44
CA GLN A 6 5.20 25.86 -10.28
C GLN A 6 5.23 26.87 -11.46
N LYS A 7 5.05 26.37 -12.69
CA LYS A 7 4.90 27.19 -13.89
C LYS A 7 3.62 28.01 -13.87
N ALA A 8 2.51 27.46 -13.36
CA ALA A 8 1.24 28.16 -13.19
C ALA A 8 1.29 29.26 -12.12
N LYS A 9 2.17 29.17 -11.13
CA LYS A 9 2.37 30.22 -10.11
C LYS A 9 3.08 31.47 -10.65
N SER A 10 3.84 31.34 -11.71
CA SER A 10 4.60 32.45 -12.33
C SER A 10 3.95 33.02 -13.59
N ASP A 11 2.80 32.48 -14.01
CA ASP A 11 2.08 32.97 -15.20
C ASP A 11 1.10 34.11 -14.81
N PRO A 12 1.36 35.37 -15.24
CA PRO A 12 0.52 36.50 -14.86
C PRO A 12 -0.91 36.41 -15.36
N ALA A 13 -1.12 35.82 -16.57
CA ALA A 13 -2.46 35.63 -17.13
C ALA A 13 -3.28 34.63 -16.30
N LEU A 14 -2.66 33.53 -15.89
CA LEU A 14 -3.31 32.55 -15.03
C LEU A 14 -3.61 33.10 -13.63
N GLN A 15 -2.71 33.94 -13.10
CA GLN A 15 -2.96 34.63 -11.82
C GLN A 15 -4.15 35.60 -11.90
N ALA A 16 -4.27 36.35 -13.00
CA ALA A 16 -5.42 37.23 -13.23
C ALA A 16 -6.74 36.45 -13.28
N VAL A 17 -6.78 35.30 -13.96
CA VAL A 17 -7.93 34.40 -13.99
C VAL A 17 -8.27 33.86 -12.60
N ILE A 18 -7.25 33.43 -11.83
CA ILE A 18 -7.46 32.95 -10.44
C ILE A 18 -8.07 34.07 -9.59
N GLN A 19 -7.57 35.31 -9.68
CA GLN A 19 -8.08 36.42 -8.88
C GLN A 19 -9.52 36.81 -9.28
N ALA A 20 -9.84 36.77 -10.56
CA ALA A 20 -11.20 36.99 -11.04
C ALA A 20 -12.15 35.89 -10.54
N THR A 21 -11.74 34.63 -10.60
CA THR A 21 -12.51 33.50 -10.10
C THR A 21 -12.75 33.60 -8.60
N LEU A 22 -11.71 33.95 -7.82
CA LEU A 22 -11.84 34.14 -6.36
C LEU A 22 -12.83 35.23 -6.02
N ARG A 23 -12.81 36.37 -6.74
CA ARG A 23 -13.80 37.46 -6.53
C ARG A 23 -15.21 36.98 -6.81
N LEU A 24 -15.43 36.26 -7.91
CA LEU A 24 -16.71 35.74 -8.31
C LEU A 24 -17.25 34.72 -7.29
N TRP A 25 -16.42 33.77 -6.88
CA TRP A 25 -16.84 32.74 -5.93
C TRP A 25 -17.12 33.28 -4.54
N ARG A 26 -16.35 34.25 -4.08
CA ARG A 26 -16.62 34.98 -2.82
C ARG A 26 -17.95 35.73 -2.89
N ARG A 27 -18.23 36.44 -3.98
CA ARG A 27 -19.47 37.18 -4.18
C ARG A 27 -20.71 36.29 -4.10
N HIS A 28 -20.62 35.05 -4.58
CA HIS A 28 -21.72 34.09 -4.60
C HIS A 28 -21.71 33.10 -3.44
N HIS A 29 -20.81 33.26 -2.47
CA HIS A 29 -20.69 32.40 -1.27
C HIS A 29 -20.73 30.90 -1.58
N LEU A 30 -20.01 30.46 -2.65
CA LEU A 30 -20.04 29.08 -3.13
C LEU A 30 -19.42 28.11 -2.12
N SER A 31 -20.13 27.02 -1.83
CA SER A 31 -19.60 25.90 -1.05
C SER A 31 -18.54 25.11 -1.83
N TYR A 32 -17.79 24.25 -1.13
CA TYR A 32 -16.78 23.38 -1.75
C TYR A 32 -17.36 22.53 -2.90
N ASP A 33 -18.53 21.92 -2.70
CA ASP A 33 -19.16 21.08 -3.73
C ASP A 33 -19.68 21.90 -4.90
N GLN A 34 -20.23 23.09 -4.65
CA GLN A 34 -20.65 24.02 -5.70
C GLN A 34 -19.44 24.47 -6.55
N THR A 35 -18.30 24.78 -5.93
CA THR A 35 -17.07 25.12 -6.68
C THR A 35 -16.58 23.99 -7.55
N ARG A 36 -16.67 22.73 -7.08
CA ARG A 36 -16.34 21.54 -7.88
C ARG A 36 -17.28 21.40 -9.07
N TYR A 37 -18.57 21.59 -8.86
CA TYR A 37 -19.58 21.52 -9.91
C TYR A 37 -19.35 22.59 -10.98
N VAL A 38 -19.16 23.86 -10.59
CA VAL A 38 -18.85 24.97 -11.49
C VAL A 38 -17.60 24.67 -12.30
N ALA A 39 -16.50 24.27 -11.67
CA ALA A 39 -15.27 23.95 -12.36
C ALA A 39 -15.44 22.79 -13.37
N LYS A 40 -16.29 21.80 -13.07
CA LYS A 40 -16.61 20.70 -13.99
C LYS A 40 -17.44 21.21 -15.19
N SER A 41 -18.43 22.08 -14.93
CA SER A 41 -19.31 22.63 -15.97
C SER A 41 -18.55 23.55 -16.92
N VAL A 42 -17.65 24.40 -16.40
CA VAL A 42 -16.78 25.27 -17.19
C VAL A 42 -15.87 24.42 -18.10
N ARG A 43 -15.23 23.35 -17.59
CA ARG A 43 -14.41 22.46 -18.42
C ARG A 43 -15.21 21.81 -19.52
N ARG A 44 -16.46 21.40 -19.26
CA ARG A 44 -17.37 20.83 -20.25
C ARG A 44 -17.73 21.85 -21.33
N ALA A 45 -18.10 23.06 -20.92
CA ALA A 45 -18.45 24.14 -21.86
C ALA A 45 -17.28 24.54 -22.76
N LEU A 46 -16.06 24.49 -22.23
CA LEU A 46 -14.84 24.79 -22.97
C LEU A 46 -14.28 23.58 -23.73
N ALA A 47 -14.97 22.45 -23.76
CA ALA A 47 -14.52 21.18 -24.37
C ALA A 47 -13.10 20.75 -23.91
N LEU A 48 -12.70 21.10 -22.67
CA LEU A 48 -11.40 20.77 -22.13
C LEU A 48 -11.35 19.30 -21.70
N GLU A 49 -10.68 18.49 -22.50
CA GLU A 49 -10.40 17.11 -22.16
C GLU A 49 -9.20 17.01 -21.20
N ARG A 50 -9.25 15.99 -20.33
CA ARG A 50 -8.06 15.64 -19.56
C ARG A 50 -6.97 15.15 -20.52
N PRO A 51 -5.72 15.68 -20.42
CA PRO A 51 -4.63 15.11 -21.20
C PRO A 51 -4.59 13.60 -20.97
N LYS A 52 -4.54 12.83 -22.04
CA LYS A 52 -4.38 11.36 -21.94
C LYS A 52 -3.07 11.08 -21.24
N VAL A 53 -3.15 10.74 -19.95
CA VAL A 53 -1.99 10.28 -19.20
C VAL A 53 -1.60 8.94 -19.82
N ARG A 54 -0.40 8.85 -20.39
CA ARG A 54 0.15 7.55 -20.81
C ARG A 54 0.15 6.67 -19.56
N THR A 55 -0.73 5.69 -19.55
CA THR A 55 -0.79 4.70 -18.47
C THR A 55 0.52 3.94 -18.54
N ARG A 56 1.44 4.25 -17.63
CA ARG A 56 2.64 3.43 -17.49
C ARG A 56 2.17 2.06 -17.06
N VAL A 57 2.47 1.05 -17.86
CA VAL A 57 2.29 -0.35 -17.45
C VAL A 57 3.09 -0.49 -16.15
N ILE A 58 2.40 -0.75 -15.05
CA ILE A 58 3.06 -1.00 -13.77
C ILE A 58 3.58 -2.43 -13.89
N GLU A 59 4.89 -2.56 -14.11
CA GLU A 59 5.55 -3.85 -14.16
C GLU A 59 5.48 -4.49 -12.77
N ARG A 60 4.84 -5.64 -12.68
CA ARG A 60 4.89 -6.48 -11.48
C ARG A 60 6.24 -7.21 -11.41
N LEU A 61 6.62 -7.66 -10.25
CA LEU A 61 7.68 -8.63 -10.10
C LEU A 61 7.23 -9.99 -10.66
N SER A 62 8.12 -10.68 -11.33
CA SER A 62 7.94 -12.09 -11.60
C SER A 62 8.12 -12.89 -10.31
N ARG A 63 7.62 -14.12 -10.26
CA ARG A 63 7.85 -15.01 -9.10
C ARG A 63 9.33 -15.26 -8.85
N GLU A 64 10.11 -15.35 -9.91
CA GLU A 64 11.56 -15.49 -9.79
C GLU A 64 12.21 -14.23 -9.20
N ASP A 65 11.75 -13.03 -9.60
CA ASP A 65 12.20 -11.79 -8.98
C ASP A 65 11.82 -11.71 -7.49
N GLU A 66 10.61 -12.16 -7.14
CA GLU A 66 10.17 -12.20 -5.74
C GLU A 66 11.01 -13.16 -4.91
N ARG A 67 11.29 -14.35 -5.42
CA ARG A 67 12.18 -15.33 -4.76
C ARG A 67 13.56 -14.75 -4.54
N ARG A 68 14.20 -14.24 -5.61
CA ARG A 68 15.53 -13.62 -5.50
C ARG A 68 15.57 -12.45 -4.53
N LEU A 69 14.51 -11.64 -4.50
CA LEU A 69 14.37 -10.53 -3.56
C LEU A 69 14.35 -11.03 -2.10
N ILE A 70 13.55 -12.05 -1.81
CA ILE A 70 13.41 -12.65 -0.48
C ILE A 70 14.73 -13.31 -0.07
N ASP A 71 15.29 -14.18 -0.90
CA ASP A 71 16.54 -14.90 -0.62
C ASP A 71 17.69 -13.93 -0.34
N THR A 72 17.82 -12.90 -1.17
CA THR A 72 18.83 -11.86 -0.97
C THR A 72 18.58 -11.09 0.33
N ALA A 73 17.32 -10.77 0.64
CA ALA A 73 16.98 -10.04 1.85
C ALA A 73 17.32 -10.82 3.12
N TYR A 74 17.13 -12.14 3.13
CA TYR A 74 17.50 -13.01 4.26
C TYR A 74 19.00 -13.21 4.44
N ARG A 75 19.79 -13.12 3.35
CA ARG A 75 21.26 -13.13 3.42
C ARG A 75 21.84 -11.82 3.99
N LEU A 76 21.07 -10.75 4.01
CA LEU A 76 21.52 -9.47 4.55
C LEU A 76 21.31 -9.42 6.06
N PRO A 77 22.21 -8.72 6.80
CA PRO A 77 22.12 -8.66 8.25
C PRO A 77 20.85 -7.95 8.74
N GLY A 78 20.42 -8.35 9.92
CA GLY A 78 19.28 -7.76 10.64
C GLY A 78 17.93 -8.28 10.14
N THR A 79 16.89 -7.47 10.24
CA THR A 79 15.50 -7.86 10.01
C THR A 79 15.02 -7.67 8.57
N ARG A 80 15.94 -7.51 7.62
CA ARG A 80 15.60 -7.11 6.24
C ARG A 80 14.77 -8.18 5.51
N GLY A 81 15.11 -9.45 5.69
CA GLY A 81 14.35 -10.57 5.12
C GLY A 81 12.92 -10.60 5.61
N LEU A 82 12.75 -10.62 6.93
CA LEU A 82 11.44 -10.63 7.58
C LEU A 82 10.60 -9.40 7.21
N LEU A 83 11.21 -8.21 7.14
CA LEU A 83 10.56 -6.97 6.74
C LEU A 83 10.01 -7.07 5.29
N ILE A 84 10.80 -7.54 4.34
CA ILE A 84 10.38 -7.66 2.93
C ILE A 84 9.34 -8.76 2.79
N LYS A 85 9.48 -9.89 3.45
CA LYS A 85 8.49 -10.98 3.47
C LYS A 85 7.15 -10.48 4.02
N THR A 86 7.17 -9.70 5.11
CA THR A 86 5.96 -9.11 5.70
C THR A 86 5.31 -8.09 4.76
N LEU A 87 6.09 -7.24 4.07
CA LEU A 87 5.56 -6.33 3.05
C LEU A 87 4.87 -7.09 1.91
N LEU A 88 5.47 -8.17 1.43
CA LEU A 88 4.93 -9.02 0.37
C LEU A 88 3.67 -9.75 0.84
N GLN A 89 3.61 -10.29 2.04
CA GLN A 89 2.42 -11.01 2.49
C GLN A 89 1.25 -10.09 2.85
N THR A 90 1.52 -8.91 3.40
CA THR A 90 0.45 -7.99 3.82
C THR A 90 -0.03 -7.07 2.70
N GLY A 91 0.77 -6.82 1.70
CA GLY A 91 0.48 -5.81 0.68
C GLY A 91 0.20 -4.43 1.27
N ALA A 92 0.64 -4.13 2.49
CA ALA A 92 0.39 -2.86 3.15
C ALA A 92 1.03 -1.67 2.41
N ARG A 93 0.41 -0.48 2.48
CA ARG A 93 1.09 0.73 2.02
C ARG A 93 2.29 1.01 2.91
N VAL A 94 3.35 1.57 2.35
CA VAL A 94 4.60 1.80 3.09
C VAL A 94 4.39 2.62 4.37
N SER A 95 3.48 3.59 4.37
CA SER A 95 3.14 4.38 5.57
C SER A 95 2.32 3.59 6.58
N GLU A 96 1.42 2.72 6.13
CA GLU A 96 0.67 1.80 6.99
C GLU A 96 1.64 0.79 7.62
N PHE A 97 2.51 0.21 6.82
CA PHE A 97 3.51 -0.77 7.26
C PHE A 97 4.47 -0.19 8.32
N ALA A 98 4.93 1.05 8.11
CA ALA A 98 5.81 1.73 9.06
C ALA A 98 5.19 1.94 10.45
N ALA A 99 3.85 2.00 10.50
CA ALA A 99 3.09 2.27 11.71
C ALA A 99 2.53 1.01 12.38
N ILE A 100 2.84 -0.20 11.89
CA ILE A 100 2.40 -1.44 12.54
C ILE A 100 3.10 -1.56 13.90
N GLU A 101 2.32 -1.77 14.93
CA GLU A 101 2.79 -2.01 16.29
C GLU A 101 2.76 -3.50 16.63
N VAL A 102 3.49 -3.90 17.66
CA VAL A 102 3.52 -5.29 18.14
C VAL A 102 2.12 -5.76 18.55
N GLU A 103 1.33 -4.87 19.15
CA GLU A 103 -0.04 -5.12 19.60
C GLU A 103 -1.02 -5.33 18.44
N ASP A 104 -0.64 -4.97 17.22
CA ASP A 104 -1.42 -5.21 16.00
C ASP A 104 -1.23 -6.62 15.43
N CYS A 105 -0.31 -7.41 16.00
CA CYS A 105 0.03 -8.74 15.51
C CYS A 105 -0.68 -9.82 16.33
N PHE A 106 -1.55 -10.60 15.68
CA PHE A 106 -2.29 -11.70 16.27
C PHE A 106 -1.68 -13.01 15.79
N PHE A 107 -1.10 -13.80 16.69
CA PHE A 107 -0.36 -15.01 16.32
C PHE A 107 -1.18 -16.30 16.47
N ASP A 108 -2.17 -16.31 17.34
CA ASP A 108 -3.06 -17.46 17.54
C ASP A 108 -4.03 -17.60 16.36
N GLU A 109 -4.51 -16.47 15.85
CA GLU A 109 -5.13 -16.33 14.53
C GLU A 109 -4.23 -15.49 13.65
N PRO A 110 -3.33 -16.07 12.81
CA PRO A 110 -2.30 -15.34 12.10
C PRO A 110 -2.82 -14.18 11.26
N MET A 111 -2.87 -12.99 11.85
CA MET A 111 -3.36 -11.75 11.24
C MET A 111 -2.56 -10.55 11.73
N ILE A 112 -2.54 -9.50 10.93
CA ILE A 112 -2.00 -8.19 11.29
C ILE A 112 -3.09 -7.13 11.10
N LEU A 113 -3.34 -6.33 12.14
CA LEU A 113 -4.21 -5.17 12.06
C LEU A 113 -3.49 -4.02 11.38
N ILE A 114 -3.97 -3.60 10.23
CA ILE A 114 -3.45 -2.44 9.51
C ILE A 114 -4.35 -1.24 9.80
N ARG A 115 -3.82 -0.29 10.57
CA ARG A 115 -4.51 0.96 10.92
C ARG A 115 -4.32 1.98 9.78
N LYS A 116 -5.37 2.71 9.40
CA LYS A 116 -5.23 3.83 8.46
C LYS A 116 -4.78 5.09 9.17
N ALA A 117 -3.77 5.74 8.62
CA ALA A 117 -3.27 7.03 9.12
C ALA A 117 -4.29 8.19 8.98
N LYS A 118 -5.36 8.03 8.18
CA LYS A 118 -6.35 9.10 7.95
C LYS A 118 -7.75 8.48 7.74
N GLY A 119 -8.70 8.80 8.63
CA GLY A 119 -10.11 8.42 8.48
C GLY A 119 -10.57 7.15 9.19
N GLY A 120 -9.83 6.64 10.18
CA GLY A 120 -10.34 5.67 11.18
C GLY A 120 -10.69 4.25 10.70
N LYS A 121 -10.61 3.95 9.41
CA LYS A 121 -10.89 2.59 8.92
C LYS A 121 -9.63 1.72 9.07
N HIS A 122 -9.75 0.62 9.79
CA HIS A 122 -8.72 -0.41 9.94
C HIS A 122 -9.14 -1.68 9.19
N ARG A 123 -8.19 -2.58 8.95
CA ARG A 123 -8.46 -3.91 8.39
C ARG A 123 -7.53 -4.95 8.98
N TYR A 124 -8.05 -6.15 9.15
CA TYR A 124 -7.26 -7.32 9.47
C TYR A 124 -6.74 -7.96 8.17
N VAL A 125 -5.45 -8.20 8.12
CA VAL A 125 -4.76 -8.81 6.99
C VAL A 125 -4.24 -10.18 7.44
N PRO A 126 -4.74 -11.29 6.87
CA PRO A 126 -4.21 -12.61 7.18
C PRO A 126 -2.76 -12.72 6.69
N ILE A 127 -1.97 -13.46 7.45
CA ILE A 127 -0.61 -13.83 7.10
C ILE A 127 -0.46 -15.34 7.17
N LEU A 128 0.57 -15.89 6.53
CA LEU A 128 0.84 -17.32 6.61
C LEU A 128 1.38 -17.70 8.00
N PRO A 129 1.11 -18.93 8.47
CA PRO A 129 1.58 -19.41 9.77
C PRO A 129 3.10 -19.33 9.93
N GLU A 130 3.85 -19.59 8.87
CA GLU A 130 5.32 -19.51 8.85
C GLU A 130 5.81 -18.08 9.12
N LEU A 131 5.17 -17.08 8.50
CA LEU A 131 5.50 -15.68 8.79
C LEU A 131 5.13 -15.29 10.22
N ALA A 132 3.99 -15.77 10.71
CA ALA A 132 3.57 -15.53 12.09
C ALA A 132 4.59 -16.08 13.09
N GLN A 133 5.11 -17.29 12.84
CA GLN A 133 6.14 -17.90 13.66
C GLN A 133 7.46 -17.11 13.62
N GLU A 134 7.90 -16.67 12.43
CA GLU A 134 9.09 -15.85 12.27
C GLU A 134 8.95 -14.50 13.01
N LEU A 135 7.78 -13.85 12.89
CA LEU A 135 7.50 -12.62 13.60
C LEU A 135 7.48 -12.82 15.12
N ARG A 136 6.88 -13.92 15.62
CA ARG A 136 6.89 -14.28 17.05
C ARG A 136 8.33 -14.46 17.54
N THR A 137 9.16 -15.15 16.79
CA THR A 137 10.59 -15.35 17.09
C THR A 137 11.35 -14.02 17.08
N HIS A 138 11.09 -13.15 16.09
CA HIS A 138 11.70 -11.82 16.00
C HIS A 138 11.34 -10.94 17.21
N LEU A 139 10.09 -10.95 17.63
CA LEU A 139 9.60 -10.16 18.75
C LEU A 139 10.11 -10.69 20.10
N ARG A 140 10.39 -11.99 20.21
CA ARG A 140 10.76 -12.64 21.48
C ARG A 140 9.70 -12.33 22.55
N GLN A 141 10.09 -11.57 23.59
CA GLN A 141 9.20 -11.15 24.67
C GLN A 141 8.68 -9.71 24.52
N ARG A 142 9.01 -9.04 23.43
CA ARG A 142 8.58 -7.66 23.18
C ARG A 142 7.08 -7.61 22.92
N ARG A 143 6.36 -6.86 23.75
CA ARG A 143 4.89 -6.73 23.68
C ARG A 143 4.41 -5.36 23.23
N ARG A 144 5.32 -4.37 23.10
CA ARG A 144 5.00 -2.98 22.76
C ARG A 144 6.02 -2.42 21.76
N GLY A 145 5.67 -1.30 21.15
CA GLY A 145 6.48 -0.61 20.15
C GLY A 145 6.18 -1.06 18.72
N TYR A 146 6.93 -0.56 17.77
CA TYR A 146 6.70 -0.87 16.37
C TYR A 146 7.14 -2.30 16.02
N LEU A 147 6.41 -2.96 15.13
CA LEU A 147 6.77 -4.30 14.67
C LEU A 147 8.22 -4.32 14.15
N PHE A 148 8.57 -3.36 13.31
CA PHE A 148 9.93 -3.12 12.86
C PHE A 148 10.39 -1.74 13.31
N GLU A 149 11.43 -1.68 14.11
CA GLU A 149 11.95 -0.44 14.66
C GLU A 149 13.44 -0.24 14.33
N THR A 150 13.85 1.01 14.39
CA THR A 150 15.25 1.40 14.26
C THR A 150 16.01 1.07 15.55
N ASN A 151 17.34 1.21 15.54
CA ASN A 151 18.16 1.06 16.75
C ASN A 151 17.82 2.08 17.86
N ARG A 152 17.02 3.10 17.54
CA ARG A 152 16.53 4.10 18.50
C ARG A 152 15.10 3.79 18.99
N HIS A 153 14.60 2.58 18.74
CA HIS A 153 13.24 2.15 19.09
C HIS A 153 12.12 3.04 18.50
N THR A 154 12.37 3.61 17.32
CA THR A 154 11.38 4.39 16.58
C THR A 154 10.97 3.68 15.30
N ALA A 155 9.80 4.03 14.75
CA ALA A 155 9.35 3.53 13.45
C ALA A 155 10.37 3.83 12.35
N PHE A 156 10.50 2.93 11.38
CA PHE A 156 11.17 3.29 10.14
C PHE A 156 10.38 4.36 9.38
N SER A 157 11.06 5.38 8.88
CA SER A 157 10.41 6.31 7.97
C SER A 157 10.01 5.59 6.66
N PRO A 158 8.90 5.97 6.01
CA PRO A 158 8.50 5.42 4.72
C PRO A 158 9.62 5.50 3.66
N ARG A 159 10.40 6.58 3.68
CA ARG A 159 11.56 6.77 2.79
C ARG A 159 12.65 5.72 3.04
N ARG A 160 12.93 5.40 4.31
CA ARG A 160 13.94 4.39 4.65
C ARG A 160 13.50 2.99 4.24
N LEU A 161 12.22 2.67 4.42
CA LEU A 161 11.64 1.41 3.93
C LEU A 161 11.75 1.29 2.41
N GLN A 162 11.40 2.34 1.67
CA GLN A 162 11.55 2.39 0.21
C GLN A 162 13.01 2.18 -0.21
N GLN A 163 13.94 2.81 0.49
CA GLN A 163 15.36 2.68 0.24
C GLN A 163 15.83 1.24 0.47
N ARG A 164 15.44 0.59 1.60
CA ARG A 164 15.78 -0.81 1.89
C ARG A 164 15.28 -1.76 0.82
N VAL A 165 14.03 -1.59 0.35
CA VAL A 165 13.48 -2.41 -0.74
C VAL A 165 14.27 -2.21 -2.03
N LYS A 166 14.59 -0.97 -2.39
CA LYS A 166 15.38 -0.66 -3.59
C LYS A 166 16.80 -1.23 -3.54
N GLU A 167 17.48 -1.07 -2.41
CA GLU A 167 18.83 -1.61 -2.19
C GLU A 167 18.85 -3.14 -2.31
N THR A 168 17.88 -3.81 -1.68
CA THR A 168 17.77 -5.27 -1.75
C THR A 168 17.51 -5.77 -3.16
N ALA A 169 16.63 -5.08 -3.91
CA ALA A 169 16.36 -5.43 -5.30
C ALA A 169 17.59 -5.27 -6.20
N ALA A 170 18.39 -4.23 -5.99
CA ALA A 170 19.65 -4.05 -6.71
C ALA A 170 20.64 -5.16 -6.40
N LEU A 171 20.80 -5.55 -5.13
CA LEU A 171 21.65 -6.66 -4.70
C LEU A 171 21.15 -8.01 -5.20
N ALA A 172 19.85 -8.18 -5.39
CA ALA A 172 19.23 -9.37 -5.99
C ALA A 172 19.37 -9.43 -7.52
N GLY A 173 20.04 -8.44 -8.15
CA GLY A 173 20.19 -8.37 -9.60
C GLY A 173 18.87 -8.13 -10.35
N ILE A 174 17.86 -7.51 -9.69
CA ILE A 174 16.59 -7.20 -10.33
C ILE A 174 16.72 -5.86 -11.06
N THR A 175 16.68 -5.90 -12.38
CA THR A 175 16.84 -4.72 -13.25
C THR A 175 15.62 -3.80 -13.28
N LYS A 176 14.43 -4.33 -12.98
CA LYS A 176 13.19 -3.56 -12.89
C LYS A 176 13.23 -2.62 -11.68
N ARG A 177 12.46 -1.53 -11.78
CA ARG A 177 12.26 -0.65 -10.64
C ARG A 177 11.42 -1.34 -9.57
N VAL A 178 11.99 -1.59 -8.39
CA VAL A 178 11.28 -2.19 -7.26
C VAL A 178 11.01 -1.13 -6.19
N SER A 179 9.80 -1.16 -5.66
CA SER A 179 9.34 -0.27 -4.58
C SER A 179 8.24 -0.96 -3.77
N PRO A 180 7.92 -0.54 -2.54
CA PRO A 180 6.80 -1.10 -1.78
C PRO A 180 5.46 -1.07 -2.53
N HIS A 181 5.25 -0.08 -3.39
CA HIS A 181 4.05 -0.01 -4.23
C HIS A 181 4.02 -1.13 -5.29
N ILE A 182 5.16 -1.44 -5.89
CA ILE A 182 5.29 -2.55 -6.84
C ILE A 182 5.12 -3.89 -6.12
N LEU A 183 5.69 -4.06 -4.91
CA LEU A 183 5.46 -5.27 -4.11
C LEU A 183 3.97 -5.48 -3.85
N ARG A 184 3.27 -4.44 -3.40
CA ARG A 184 1.83 -4.49 -3.20
C ARG A 184 1.04 -4.81 -4.48
N HIS A 185 1.45 -4.25 -5.63
CA HIS A 185 0.84 -4.57 -6.93
C HIS A 185 1.08 -6.02 -7.33
N SER A 186 2.28 -6.55 -7.08
CA SER A 186 2.61 -7.95 -7.32
C SER A 186 1.71 -8.87 -6.50
N VAL A 187 1.54 -8.58 -5.19
CA VAL A 187 0.62 -9.33 -4.32
C VAL A 187 -0.80 -9.33 -4.87
N ALA A 188 -1.33 -8.14 -5.24
CA ALA A 188 -2.68 -8.03 -5.81
C ALA A 188 -2.84 -8.91 -7.05
N THR A 189 -1.85 -8.87 -7.94
CA THR A 189 -1.87 -9.65 -9.19
C THR A 189 -1.75 -11.14 -8.90
N THR A 190 -0.88 -11.55 -8.00
CA THR A 190 -0.73 -12.96 -7.58
C THR A 190 -2.03 -13.50 -7.01
N LEU A 191 -2.69 -12.77 -6.10
CA LEU A 191 -3.97 -13.20 -5.53
C LEU A 191 -5.06 -13.32 -6.60
N LEU A 192 -5.09 -12.40 -7.58
CA LEU A 192 -6.03 -12.45 -8.70
C LEU A 192 -5.75 -13.67 -9.61
N GLU A 193 -4.50 -13.95 -9.94
CA GLU A 193 -4.11 -15.14 -10.72
C GLU A 193 -4.48 -16.44 -10.01
N GLN A 194 -4.41 -16.44 -8.68
CA GLN A 194 -4.86 -17.55 -7.83
C GLN A 194 -6.37 -17.56 -7.60
N ARG A 195 -7.12 -16.80 -8.40
CA ARG A 195 -8.59 -16.77 -8.43
C ARG A 195 -9.23 -16.29 -7.11
N MET A 196 -8.52 -15.47 -6.33
CA MET A 196 -9.15 -14.77 -5.22
C MET A 196 -10.13 -13.72 -5.77
N PRO A 197 -11.39 -13.66 -5.30
CA PRO A 197 -12.36 -12.68 -5.78
C PRO A 197 -11.85 -11.24 -5.65
N LEU A 198 -12.12 -10.41 -6.68
CA LEU A 198 -11.61 -9.04 -6.73
C LEU A 198 -12.06 -8.20 -5.54
N GLU A 199 -13.27 -8.39 -5.07
CA GLU A 199 -13.83 -7.70 -3.89
C GLU A 199 -13.04 -8.04 -2.63
N GLN A 200 -12.62 -9.29 -2.48
CA GLN A 200 -11.80 -9.74 -1.35
C GLN A 200 -10.38 -9.18 -1.44
N ILE A 201 -9.80 -9.10 -2.65
CA ILE A 201 -8.51 -8.44 -2.88
C ILE A 201 -8.59 -6.95 -2.55
N GLN A 202 -9.67 -6.28 -2.93
CA GLN A 202 -9.88 -4.86 -2.61
C GLN A 202 -9.97 -4.64 -1.09
N GLN A 203 -10.69 -5.50 -0.36
CA GLN A 203 -10.79 -5.47 1.10
C GLN A 203 -9.44 -5.77 1.76
N PHE A 204 -8.76 -6.82 1.32
CA PHE A 204 -7.40 -7.17 1.78
C PHE A 204 -6.44 -5.99 1.65
N LEU A 205 -6.46 -5.33 0.51
CA LEU A 205 -5.60 -4.18 0.26
C LEU A 205 -6.12 -2.86 0.87
N GLY A 206 -7.37 -2.78 1.28
CA GLY A 206 -7.99 -1.57 1.86
C GLY A 206 -8.19 -0.46 0.81
N HIS A 207 -8.79 -0.78 -0.34
CA HIS A 207 -9.27 0.18 -1.29
C HIS A 207 -10.55 0.87 -0.77
N ALA A 208 -10.63 2.20 -0.86
CA ALA A 208 -11.58 3.04 -0.14
C ALA A 208 -13.02 3.10 -0.72
N GLN A 209 -13.40 2.22 -1.62
CA GLN A 209 -14.74 2.22 -2.22
C GLN A 209 -15.50 0.93 -1.92
N LEU A 210 -15.99 0.80 -0.70
CA LEU A 210 -17.23 0.08 -0.40
C LEU A 210 -17.66 0.48 1.01
N ASP A 211 -18.55 1.47 1.07
CA ASP A 211 -19.36 1.74 2.26
C ASP A 211 -20.40 0.61 2.38
N THR A 212 -20.13 -0.36 3.25
CA THR A 212 -21.21 -1.18 3.79
C THR A 212 -20.80 -1.81 5.13
N THR A 213 -21.36 -1.29 6.18
CA THR A 213 -21.87 -1.87 7.43
C THR A 213 -21.04 -2.92 8.18
N GLN A 214 -20.71 -2.59 9.41
CA GLN A 214 -19.94 -3.36 10.42
C GLN A 214 -20.37 -4.84 10.64
N ILE A 215 -21.56 -5.25 10.21
CA ILE A 215 -22.09 -6.61 10.43
C ILE A 215 -21.41 -7.65 9.52
N TYR A 216 -20.88 -7.25 8.36
CA TYR A 216 -20.19 -8.14 7.43
C TYR A 216 -18.69 -8.29 7.71
N ALA A 217 -18.11 -7.51 8.62
CA ALA A 217 -16.66 -7.45 8.82
C ALA A 217 -16.09 -8.81 9.30
N THR A 218 -16.76 -9.51 10.20
CA THR A 218 -16.26 -10.76 10.79
C THR A 218 -16.36 -11.95 9.82
N ALA A 219 -17.51 -12.11 9.17
CA ALA A 219 -17.69 -13.14 8.15
C ALA A 219 -16.78 -12.93 6.93
N THR A 220 -16.59 -11.68 6.53
CA THR A 220 -15.71 -11.31 5.43
C THR A 220 -14.23 -11.58 5.74
N SER A 221 -13.78 -11.33 6.97
CA SER A 221 -12.40 -11.63 7.38
C SER A 221 -12.08 -13.12 7.33
N ALA A 222 -13.02 -13.99 7.76
CA ALA A 222 -12.85 -15.43 7.67
C ALA A 222 -12.81 -15.93 6.21
N MET A 223 -13.64 -15.36 5.32
CA MET A 223 -13.63 -15.69 3.90
C MET A 223 -12.33 -15.20 3.23
N ILE A 224 -11.87 -14.01 3.54
CA ILE A 224 -10.60 -13.48 3.02
C ILE A 224 -9.45 -14.37 3.49
N LYS A 225 -9.41 -14.76 4.78
CA LYS A 225 -8.39 -15.66 5.32
C LYS A 225 -8.35 -16.98 4.57
N LYS A 226 -9.53 -17.61 4.37
CA LYS A 226 -9.65 -18.88 3.63
C LYS A 226 -9.17 -18.74 2.19
N SER A 227 -9.64 -17.74 1.46
CA SER A 227 -9.25 -17.49 0.07
C SER A 227 -7.77 -17.14 -0.06
N TYR A 228 -7.22 -16.35 0.87
CA TYR A 228 -5.81 -16.03 0.93
C TYR A 228 -4.93 -17.25 1.15
N GLN A 229 -5.28 -18.09 2.13
CA GLN A 229 -4.56 -19.32 2.40
C GLN A 229 -4.63 -20.30 1.21
N GLN A 230 -5.81 -20.46 0.60
CA GLN A 230 -6.00 -21.30 -0.58
C GLN A 230 -5.21 -20.78 -1.80
N ALA A 231 -5.15 -19.45 -1.99
CA ALA A 231 -4.40 -18.86 -3.09
C ALA A 231 -2.90 -19.12 -2.95
N LEU A 232 -2.35 -19.04 -1.76
CA LEU A 232 -0.92 -19.20 -1.52
C LEU A 232 -0.50 -20.66 -1.34
N SER A 233 -1.38 -21.55 -0.85
CA SER A 233 -1.08 -22.99 -0.72
C SER A 233 -1.10 -23.75 -2.06
N ARG A 234 -1.71 -23.21 -3.11
CA ARG A 234 -1.73 -23.84 -4.44
C ARG A 234 -0.38 -23.77 -5.17
N GLU A 235 0.55 -22.97 -4.68
CA GLU A 235 1.92 -22.94 -5.17
C GLU A 235 2.91 -22.84 -4.00
N PRO A 236 3.46 -23.98 -3.52
CA PRO A 236 4.56 -23.96 -2.58
C PRO A 236 5.79 -23.43 -3.32
N GLY A 237 6.29 -22.25 -3.01
CA GLY A 237 7.55 -21.89 -3.62
C GLY A 237 8.16 -20.53 -3.31
N VAL A 238 7.42 -19.49 -3.05
CA VAL A 238 8.04 -18.16 -2.90
C VAL A 238 7.80 -17.54 -1.52
N LEU A 239 6.61 -17.70 -0.97
CA LEU A 239 6.25 -17.08 0.31
C LEU A 239 6.32 -18.05 1.51
N THR A 240 6.41 -19.36 1.24
CA THR A 240 6.44 -20.42 2.27
C THR A 240 7.84 -20.93 2.58
N GLN A 241 8.84 -20.72 1.73
CA GLN A 241 10.20 -21.15 2.01
C GLN A 241 10.92 -20.13 2.88
N GLY A 242 11.04 -20.44 4.13
CA GLY A 242 11.92 -19.82 5.10
C GLY A 242 12.62 -20.91 5.90
N CYS A 243 13.96 -20.93 5.82
CA CYS A 243 14.97 -21.78 6.47
C CYS A 243 14.98 -23.26 6.07
#